data_10819cc6f184cf1836a52cd3cddf8ed5
#
_entry.id   10819cc6f184cf1836a52cd3cddf8ed5
#
_cell.length_a   1.000
_cell.length_b   1.000
_cell.length_c   1.000
_cell.angle_alpha   90.00
_cell.angle_beta   90.00
_cell.angle_gamma   90.00
#
_symmetry.space_group_name_H-M   'P 1'
#
loop_
_entity.id
_entity.type
_entity.pdbx_description
1 polymer ?
#
loop_
_entity_poly.entity_id
_entity_poly.type
_entity_poly.pdbx_seq_one_letter_code
_entity_poly.pdbx_strand_id
1 'polypeptide(L)'
;MELVKHLEAQNAKTQKWMDENPGSWGGMIVTDPAHWAKYGVYTVEDYQRYQQIRYISDAYKDAYGFRPRGYDWDNMSMDELKAWSKELSEECAREFEREEARKAEAVAEFKALVQRTIEMGASDEETAIRWLTADEEFYHSQDVEHWIYNQGILFTDYGRELVKKLDDTVSYKEAA
;
A
#
# COMPACT_ATOMS: atom_id res chain seq x y z
N MET A 1 -20.86 -25.67 -17.01
CA MET A 1 -20.25 -26.66 -16.11
C MET A 1 -18.71 -26.60 -16.07
N GLU A 2 -18.05 -26.25 -17.14
CA GLU A 2 -16.57 -26.15 -17.17
C GLU A 2 -16.04 -24.98 -16.33
N LEU A 3 -16.67 -23.81 -16.40
CA LEU A 3 -16.36 -22.65 -15.56
C LEU A 3 -16.43 -23.01 -14.05
N VAL A 4 -17.53 -23.64 -13.62
CA VAL A 4 -17.70 -24.02 -12.20
C VAL A 4 -16.57 -24.92 -11.73
N LYS A 5 -16.24 -25.97 -12.49
CA LYS A 5 -15.12 -26.87 -12.17
C LYS A 5 -13.77 -26.12 -12.08
N HIS A 6 -13.55 -25.14 -12.96
CA HIS A 6 -12.36 -24.32 -12.93
C HIS A 6 -12.28 -23.48 -11.65
N LEU A 7 -13.39 -22.83 -11.25
CA LEU A 7 -13.47 -22.03 -10.04
C LEU A 7 -13.31 -22.87 -8.77
N GLU A 8 -13.96 -24.02 -8.72
CA GLU A 8 -13.81 -24.99 -7.62
C GLU A 8 -12.35 -25.47 -7.48
N ALA A 9 -11.69 -25.76 -8.60
CA ALA A 9 -10.29 -26.17 -8.60
C ALA A 9 -9.36 -25.04 -8.10
N GLN A 10 -9.68 -23.77 -8.41
CA GLN A 10 -8.93 -22.63 -7.85
C GLN A 10 -9.16 -22.50 -6.34
N ASN A 11 -10.40 -22.63 -5.88
CA ASN A 11 -10.72 -22.63 -4.46
C ASN A 11 -10.03 -23.76 -3.69
N ALA A 12 -9.97 -24.96 -4.28
CA ALA A 12 -9.26 -26.08 -3.69
C ALA A 12 -7.74 -25.81 -3.53
N LYS A 13 -7.12 -25.11 -4.51
CA LYS A 13 -5.72 -24.69 -4.39
C LYS A 13 -5.53 -23.65 -3.28
N THR A 14 -6.44 -22.69 -3.17
CA THR A 14 -6.42 -21.68 -2.10
C THR A 14 -6.59 -22.34 -0.73
N GLN A 15 -7.53 -23.28 -0.60
CA GLN A 15 -7.73 -24.02 0.64
C GLN A 15 -6.49 -24.81 1.04
N LYS A 16 -5.91 -25.54 0.09
CA LYS A 16 -4.69 -26.30 0.33
C LYS A 16 -3.54 -25.38 0.79
N TRP A 17 -3.39 -24.21 0.16
CA TRP A 17 -2.38 -23.23 0.57
C TRP A 17 -2.62 -22.73 2.00
N MET A 18 -3.86 -22.44 2.38
CA MET A 18 -4.20 -22.04 3.76
C MET A 18 -3.90 -23.16 4.76
N ASP A 19 -4.19 -24.42 4.40
CA ASP A 19 -3.91 -25.57 5.26
C ASP A 19 -2.39 -25.76 5.48
N GLU A 20 -1.59 -25.47 4.46
CA GLU A 20 -0.11 -25.53 4.50
C GLU A 20 0.53 -24.31 5.19
N ASN A 21 -0.22 -23.20 5.36
CA ASN A 21 0.25 -21.94 5.95
C ASN A 21 -0.67 -21.48 7.09
N PRO A 22 -0.62 -22.10 8.28
CA PRO A 22 -1.48 -21.76 9.41
C PRO A 22 -1.41 -20.28 9.80
N GLY A 23 -2.56 -19.64 9.95
CA GLY A 23 -2.70 -18.21 10.24
C GLY A 23 -2.75 -17.33 8.99
N SER A 24 -2.54 -17.86 7.78
CA SER A 24 -2.77 -17.17 6.52
C SER A 24 -4.23 -17.27 6.08
N TRP A 25 -4.69 -16.23 5.38
CA TRP A 25 -6.05 -16.20 4.82
C TRP A 25 -6.01 -16.01 3.31
N GLY A 26 -6.86 -16.73 2.59
CA GLY A 26 -7.05 -16.62 1.15
C GLY A 26 -8.51 -16.45 0.78
N GLY A 27 -8.82 -15.50 -0.12
CA GLY A 27 -10.19 -15.27 -0.60
C GLY A 27 -10.69 -16.43 -1.46
N MET A 28 -11.91 -16.90 -1.18
CA MET A 28 -12.59 -17.89 -2.01
C MET A 28 -13.37 -17.22 -3.13
N ILE A 29 -13.33 -17.83 -4.31
CA ILE A 29 -14.04 -17.36 -5.50
C ILE A 29 -15.46 -17.90 -5.47
N VAL A 30 -16.45 -17.06 -5.78
CA VAL A 30 -17.85 -17.48 -5.92
C VAL A 30 -17.95 -18.46 -7.09
N THR A 31 -18.54 -19.64 -6.86
CA THR A 31 -18.67 -20.68 -7.88
C THR A 31 -20.02 -20.69 -8.58
N ASP A 32 -20.98 -19.85 -8.13
CA ASP A 32 -22.31 -19.72 -8.74
C ASP A 32 -22.24 -19.09 -10.14
N PRO A 33 -22.65 -19.79 -11.21
CA PRO A 33 -22.66 -19.24 -12.58
C PRO A 33 -23.56 -18.01 -12.74
N ALA A 34 -24.65 -17.90 -11.95
CA ALA A 34 -25.56 -16.77 -12.02
C ALA A 34 -24.89 -15.46 -11.52
N HIS A 35 -23.92 -15.59 -10.61
CA HIS A 35 -23.09 -14.48 -10.19
C HIS A 35 -22.25 -13.96 -11.36
N TRP A 36 -21.59 -14.86 -12.07
CA TRP A 36 -20.65 -14.52 -13.15
C TRP A 36 -21.36 -14.02 -14.42
N ALA A 37 -22.54 -14.54 -14.71
CA ALA A 37 -23.37 -14.09 -15.82
C ALA A 37 -23.68 -12.58 -15.77
N LYS A 38 -23.76 -11.98 -14.57
CA LYS A 38 -23.95 -10.53 -14.37
C LYS A 38 -22.79 -9.70 -14.91
N TYR A 39 -21.63 -10.30 -15.07
CA TYR A 39 -20.39 -9.69 -15.58
C TYR A 39 -20.08 -10.14 -17.02
N GLY A 40 -21.02 -10.85 -17.70
CA GLY A 40 -20.78 -11.39 -19.02
C GLY A 40 -19.82 -12.58 -19.08
N VAL A 41 -19.58 -13.24 -17.96
CA VAL A 41 -18.62 -14.34 -17.82
C VAL A 41 -19.38 -15.68 -17.84
N TYR A 42 -19.23 -16.45 -18.91
CA TYR A 42 -19.92 -17.72 -19.14
C TYR A 42 -18.95 -18.89 -19.32
N THR A 43 -17.75 -18.63 -19.77
CA THR A 43 -16.69 -19.62 -20.04
C THR A 43 -15.45 -19.38 -19.16
N VAL A 44 -14.52 -20.31 -19.19
CA VAL A 44 -13.21 -20.16 -18.53
C VAL A 44 -12.41 -19.01 -19.18
N GLU A 45 -12.49 -18.90 -20.48
CA GLU A 45 -11.84 -17.83 -21.27
C GLU A 45 -12.38 -16.45 -20.89
N ASP A 46 -13.72 -16.30 -20.76
CA ASP A 46 -14.34 -15.05 -20.30
C ASP A 46 -13.87 -14.70 -18.91
N TYR A 47 -13.80 -15.71 -18.01
CA TYR A 47 -13.31 -15.53 -16.64
C TYR A 47 -11.86 -15.06 -16.60
N GLN A 48 -10.98 -15.68 -17.38
CA GLN A 48 -9.57 -15.30 -17.46
C GLN A 48 -9.42 -13.86 -18.01
N ARG A 49 -10.22 -13.52 -19.02
CA ARG A 49 -10.25 -12.18 -19.58
C ARG A 49 -10.74 -11.15 -18.56
N TYR A 50 -11.83 -11.45 -17.86
CA TYR A 50 -12.36 -10.59 -16.80
C TYR A 50 -11.32 -10.35 -15.70
N GLN A 51 -10.64 -11.38 -15.25
CA GLN A 51 -9.57 -11.27 -14.25
C GLN A 51 -8.40 -10.41 -14.75
N GLN A 52 -8.02 -10.59 -16.02
CA GLN A 52 -6.94 -9.83 -16.63
C GLN A 52 -7.26 -8.33 -16.70
N ILE A 53 -8.48 -7.98 -17.12
CA ILE A 53 -8.93 -6.58 -17.19
C ILE A 53 -8.98 -5.96 -15.79
N ARG A 54 -9.47 -6.71 -14.80
CA ARG A 54 -9.49 -6.24 -13.41
C ARG A 54 -8.09 -5.98 -12.87
N TYR A 55 -7.17 -6.92 -13.09
CA TYR A 55 -5.78 -6.75 -12.72
C TYR A 55 -5.17 -5.49 -13.35
N ILE A 56 -5.36 -5.29 -14.65
CA ILE A 56 -4.90 -4.09 -15.35
C ILE A 56 -5.49 -2.82 -14.73
N SER A 57 -6.79 -2.82 -14.42
CA SER A 57 -7.45 -1.67 -13.81
C SER A 57 -6.90 -1.32 -12.43
N ASP A 58 -6.56 -2.32 -11.63
CA ASP A 58 -5.97 -2.13 -10.30
C ASP A 58 -4.49 -1.72 -10.41
N ALA A 59 -3.70 -2.43 -11.21
CA ALA A 59 -2.29 -2.11 -11.44
C ALA A 59 -2.10 -0.71 -12.05
N TYR A 60 -3.00 -0.29 -12.96
CA TYR A 60 -2.96 1.07 -13.50
C TYR A 60 -3.20 2.12 -12.41
N LYS A 61 -4.17 1.85 -11.51
CA LYS A 61 -4.40 2.73 -10.36
C LYS A 61 -3.18 2.80 -9.44
N ASP A 62 -2.53 1.67 -9.21
CA ASP A 62 -1.33 1.62 -8.36
C ASP A 62 -0.14 2.37 -8.98
N ALA A 63 0.02 2.26 -10.31
CA ALA A 63 1.08 2.96 -11.04
C ALA A 63 0.84 4.47 -11.19
N TYR A 64 -0.43 4.89 -11.40
CA TYR A 64 -0.74 6.26 -11.83
C TYR A 64 -1.72 7.02 -10.92
N GLY A 65 -2.21 6.39 -9.86
CA GLY A 65 -3.12 7.00 -8.88
C GLY A 65 -4.60 7.02 -9.28
N PHE A 66 -4.96 6.64 -10.51
CA PHE A 66 -6.34 6.61 -11.01
C PHE A 66 -6.60 5.42 -11.92
N ARG A 67 -7.88 4.98 -12.02
CA ARG A 67 -8.25 3.86 -12.89
C ARG A 67 -8.27 4.27 -14.37
N PRO A 68 -7.92 3.37 -15.30
CA PRO A 68 -7.94 3.65 -16.74
C PRO A 68 -9.38 3.94 -17.20
N ARG A 69 -9.52 4.93 -18.10
CA ARG A 69 -10.81 5.33 -18.68
C ARG A 69 -10.70 5.43 -20.21
N GLY A 70 -11.78 5.10 -20.91
CA GLY A 70 -11.86 5.24 -22.36
C GLY A 70 -11.11 4.19 -23.17
N TYR A 71 -10.71 3.09 -22.53
CA TYR A 71 -10.10 1.95 -23.23
C TYR A 71 -11.17 1.01 -23.77
N ASP A 72 -10.96 0.52 -24.99
CA ASP A 72 -11.83 -0.43 -25.66
C ASP A 72 -11.42 -1.87 -25.28
N TRP A 73 -11.82 -2.26 -24.08
CA TRP A 73 -11.48 -3.57 -23.52
C TRP A 73 -11.99 -4.74 -24.39
N ASP A 74 -13.13 -4.57 -25.07
CA ASP A 74 -13.78 -5.64 -25.82
C ASP A 74 -12.98 -6.01 -27.07
N ASN A 75 -12.29 -5.05 -27.67
CA ASN A 75 -11.49 -5.26 -28.88
C ASN A 75 -10.02 -5.62 -28.62
N MET A 76 -9.55 -5.56 -27.38
CA MET A 76 -8.18 -5.99 -27.05
C MET A 76 -8.07 -7.52 -27.00
N SER A 77 -7.07 -8.08 -27.65
CA SER A 77 -6.74 -9.51 -27.54
C SER A 77 -6.19 -9.85 -26.15
N MET A 78 -6.21 -11.14 -25.78
CA MET A 78 -5.60 -11.61 -24.53
C MET A 78 -4.08 -11.35 -24.48
N ASP A 79 -3.42 -11.39 -25.63
CA ASP A 79 -1.97 -11.14 -25.70
C ASP A 79 -1.66 -9.66 -25.47
N GLU A 80 -2.46 -8.74 -26.01
CA GLU A 80 -2.37 -7.30 -25.73
C GLU A 80 -2.63 -7.01 -24.24
N LEU A 81 -3.67 -7.62 -23.66
CA LEU A 81 -3.96 -7.47 -22.22
C LEU A 81 -2.81 -7.99 -21.35
N LYS A 82 -2.22 -9.12 -21.69
CA LYS A 82 -1.05 -9.67 -20.97
C LYS A 82 0.20 -8.81 -21.12
N ALA A 83 0.45 -8.30 -22.34
CA ALA A 83 1.58 -7.40 -22.57
C ALA A 83 1.43 -6.13 -21.74
N TRP A 84 0.23 -5.52 -21.75
CA TRP A 84 -0.03 -4.33 -20.94
C TRP A 84 0.08 -4.60 -19.42
N SER A 85 -0.41 -5.75 -18.95
CA SER A 85 -0.23 -6.14 -17.55
C SER A 85 1.23 -6.22 -17.15
N LYS A 86 2.08 -6.74 -18.03
CA LYS A 86 3.51 -6.83 -17.78
C LYS A 86 4.14 -5.43 -17.67
N GLU A 87 3.82 -4.53 -18.60
CA GLU A 87 4.30 -3.13 -18.58
C GLU A 87 3.86 -2.42 -17.29
N LEU A 88 2.60 -2.59 -16.88
CA LEU A 88 2.09 -2.01 -15.62
C LEU A 88 2.79 -2.60 -14.39
N SER A 89 3.05 -3.90 -14.37
CA SER A 89 3.79 -4.54 -13.28
C SER A 89 5.20 -3.97 -13.15
N GLU A 90 5.88 -3.74 -14.27
CA GLU A 90 7.20 -3.10 -14.29
C GLU A 90 7.13 -1.63 -13.82
N GLU A 91 6.07 -0.89 -14.19
CA GLU A 91 5.89 0.50 -13.73
C GLU A 91 5.57 0.56 -12.23
N CYS A 92 4.70 -0.33 -11.73
CA CYS A 92 4.44 -0.45 -10.29
C CYS A 92 5.74 -0.74 -9.50
N ALA A 93 6.60 -1.63 -10.02
CA ALA A 93 7.88 -1.91 -9.39
C ALA A 93 8.79 -0.67 -9.36
N ARG A 94 8.87 0.08 -10.47
CA ARG A 94 9.63 1.33 -10.54
C ARG A 94 9.09 2.39 -9.57
N GLU A 95 7.76 2.52 -9.47
CA GLU A 95 7.16 3.51 -8.55
C GLU A 95 7.39 3.10 -7.09
N PHE A 96 7.32 1.81 -6.78
CA PHE A 96 7.68 1.31 -5.45
C PHE A 96 9.14 1.63 -5.08
N GLU A 97 10.08 1.41 -6.01
CA GLU A 97 11.49 1.76 -5.80
C GLU A 97 11.68 3.27 -5.59
N ARG A 98 10.97 4.12 -6.36
CA ARG A 98 10.99 5.58 -6.18
C ARG A 98 10.43 6.00 -4.83
N GLU A 99 9.35 5.37 -4.39
CA GLU A 99 8.73 5.63 -3.09
C GLU A 99 9.69 5.28 -1.95
N GLU A 100 10.32 4.10 -2.01
CA GLU A 100 11.31 3.69 -1.00
C GLU A 100 12.54 4.60 -0.98
N ALA A 101 13.00 5.05 -2.14
CA ALA A 101 14.09 6.03 -2.22
C ALA A 101 13.69 7.36 -1.59
N ARG A 102 12.48 7.88 -1.85
CA ARG A 102 11.96 9.12 -1.22
C ARG A 102 11.86 8.99 0.30
N LYS A 103 11.40 7.84 0.80
CA LYS A 103 11.35 7.56 2.25
C LYS A 103 12.73 7.54 2.87
N ALA A 104 13.70 6.89 2.23
CA ALA A 104 15.07 6.84 2.71
C ALA A 104 15.71 8.23 2.75
N GLU A 105 15.48 9.05 1.72
CA GLU A 105 15.94 10.44 1.65
C GLU A 105 15.32 11.28 2.78
N ALA A 106 14.00 11.22 2.98
CA ALA A 106 13.34 11.95 4.06
C ALA A 106 13.88 11.56 5.45
N VAL A 107 14.16 10.28 5.70
CA VAL A 107 14.78 9.83 6.95
C VAL A 107 16.20 10.42 7.08
N ALA A 108 16.99 10.43 6.01
CA ALA A 108 18.34 10.98 6.03
C ALA A 108 18.33 12.50 6.32
N GLU A 109 17.42 13.23 5.68
CA GLU A 109 17.24 14.68 5.89
C GLU A 109 16.81 14.98 7.33
N PHE A 110 15.84 14.23 7.87
CA PHE A 110 15.40 14.41 9.24
C PHE A 110 16.52 14.10 10.25
N LYS A 111 17.25 13.01 10.07
CA LYS A 111 18.42 12.69 10.91
C LYS A 111 19.51 13.77 10.84
N ALA A 112 19.73 14.33 9.65
CA ALA A 112 20.67 15.47 9.50
C ALA A 112 20.15 16.73 10.23
N LEU A 113 18.83 16.97 10.26
CA LEU A 113 18.24 18.06 11.04
C LEU A 113 18.45 17.83 12.54
N VAL A 114 18.20 16.63 13.04
CA VAL A 114 18.45 16.26 14.43
C VAL A 114 19.93 16.43 14.78
N GLN A 115 20.84 15.96 13.94
CA GLN A 115 22.28 16.10 14.16
C GLN A 115 22.70 17.58 14.22
N ARG A 116 22.22 18.44 13.33
CA ARG A 116 22.47 19.88 13.40
C ARG A 116 21.96 20.50 14.69
N THR A 117 20.82 20.06 15.18
CA THR A 117 20.26 20.54 16.47
C THR A 117 21.13 20.12 17.65
N ILE A 118 21.73 18.93 17.61
CA ILE A 118 22.72 18.47 18.59
C ILE A 118 23.97 19.37 18.53
N GLU A 119 24.48 19.66 17.35
CA GLU A 119 25.63 20.56 17.14
C GLU A 119 25.37 22.00 17.62
N MET A 120 24.10 22.44 17.59
CA MET A 120 23.69 23.75 18.14
C MET A 120 23.55 23.74 19.68
N GLY A 121 23.71 22.60 20.35
CA GLY A 121 23.76 22.54 21.81
C GLY A 121 22.78 21.58 22.48
N ALA A 122 21.95 20.82 21.74
CA ALA A 122 21.20 19.72 22.32
C ALA A 122 22.15 18.62 22.78
N SER A 123 21.88 18.02 23.95
CA SER A 123 22.77 17.01 24.52
C SER A 123 22.76 15.69 23.75
N ASP A 124 21.64 15.36 23.12
CA ASP A 124 21.34 14.08 22.49
C ASP A 124 20.13 14.17 21.54
N GLU A 125 19.82 13.07 20.88
CA GLU A 125 18.68 12.97 19.94
C GLU A 125 17.34 13.33 20.60
N GLU A 126 17.09 12.85 21.83
CA GLU A 126 15.84 13.10 22.53
C GLU A 126 15.67 14.61 22.84
N THR A 127 16.73 15.26 23.31
CA THR A 127 16.73 16.71 23.55
C THR A 127 16.57 17.49 22.25
N ALA A 128 17.23 17.05 21.17
CA ALA A 128 17.10 17.68 19.86
C ALA A 128 15.65 17.60 19.34
N ILE A 129 15.03 16.45 19.43
CA ILE A 129 13.62 16.26 19.00
C ILE A 129 12.70 17.11 19.88
N ARG A 130 12.91 17.17 21.19
CA ARG A 130 12.14 18.04 22.10
C ARG A 130 12.28 19.53 21.71
N TRP A 131 13.45 19.98 21.27
CA TRP A 131 13.62 21.34 20.76
C TRP A 131 12.89 21.57 19.43
N LEU A 132 12.93 20.58 18.53
CA LEU A 132 12.21 20.63 17.25
C LEU A 132 10.68 20.61 17.39
N THR A 133 10.18 20.13 18.52
CA THR A 133 8.74 20.09 18.85
C THR A 133 8.35 21.17 19.86
N ALA A 134 9.24 22.06 20.27
CA ALA A 134 8.98 23.01 21.37
C ALA A 134 7.82 23.98 21.10
N ASP A 135 7.60 24.34 19.85
CA ASP A 135 6.52 25.25 19.43
C ASP A 135 5.24 24.50 18.98
N GLU A 136 5.25 23.16 19.04
CA GLU A 136 4.11 22.34 18.65
C GLU A 136 3.14 22.14 19.81
N GLU A 137 1.86 22.10 19.50
CA GLU A 137 0.80 21.82 20.46
C GLU A 137 0.16 20.47 20.15
N PHE A 138 0.37 19.50 21.03
CA PHE A 138 -0.20 18.16 20.90
C PHE A 138 -1.38 18.00 21.87
N TYR A 139 -2.55 17.62 21.37
CA TYR A 139 -3.75 17.33 22.15
C TYR A 139 -4.04 15.83 22.24
N HIS A 140 -3.56 15.05 21.27
CA HIS A 140 -3.70 13.60 21.20
C HIS A 140 -2.62 12.99 20.30
N SER A 141 -2.49 11.65 20.32
CA SER A 141 -1.45 10.92 19.57
C SER A 141 -1.46 11.17 18.05
N GLN A 142 -2.64 11.48 17.48
CA GLN A 142 -2.74 11.82 16.05
C GLN A 142 -2.01 13.11 15.69
N ASP A 143 -1.85 14.06 16.63
CA ASP A 143 -1.09 15.29 16.36
C ASP A 143 0.41 14.98 16.26
N VAL A 144 0.90 14.03 17.07
CA VAL A 144 2.26 13.51 16.98
C VAL A 144 2.48 12.82 15.63
N GLU A 145 1.57 11.93 15.24
CA GLU A 145 1.62 11.28 13.93
C GLU A 145 1.60 12.30 12.79
N HIS A 146 0.76 13.34 12.89
CA HIS A 146 0.68 14.40 11.87
C HIS A 146 1.98 15.20 11.78
N TRP A 147 2.61 15.55 12.91
CA TRP A 147 3.90 16.22 12.89
C TRP A 147 4.97 15.36 12.20
N ILE A 148 5.04 14.06 12.53
CA ILE A 148 5.98 13.11 11.91
C ILE A 148 5.66 12.89 10.41
N TYR A 149 4.36 12.90 10.04
CA TYR A 149 3.93 12.86 8.66
C TYR A 149 4.45 14.07 7.86
N ASN A 150 4.39 15.27 8.45
CA ASN A 150 4.89 16.49 7.83
C ASN A 150 6.41 16.48 7.63
N GLN A 151 7.15 15.66 8.39
CA GLN A 151 8.58 15.40 8.16
C GLN A 151 8.82 14.35 7.05
N GLY A 152 7.76 13.76 6.46
CA GLY A 152 7.85 12.75 5.41
C GLY A 152 8.28 11.36 5.87
N ILE A 153 8.37 11.10 7.18
CA ILE A 153 8.96 9.87 7.73
C ILE A 153 7.96 8.93 8.43
N LEU A 154 6.69 9.29 8.56
CA LEU A 154 5.69 8.51 9.31
C LEU A 154 5.63 7.04 8.87
N PHE A 155 5.68 6.78 7.56
CA PHE A 155 5.57 5.43 6.99
C PHE A 155 6.90 4.68 6.88
N THR A 156 7.91 5.10 7.65
CA THR A 156 9.21 4.42 7.78
C THR A 156 9.32 3.75 9.15
N ASP A 157 10.25 2.80 9.31
CA ASP A 157 10.51 2.17 10.62
C ASP A 157 10.95 3.21 11.64
N TYR A 158 11.86 4.11 11.25
CA TYR A 158 12.32 5.19 12.11
C TYR A 158 11.19 6.13 12.54
N GLY A 159 10.30 6.51 11.63
CA GLY A 159 9.15 7.36 11.96
C GLY A 159 8.17 6.68 12.92
N ARG A 160 7.89 5.38 12.72
CA ARG A 160 7.03 4.61 13.64
C ARG A 160 7.62 4.47 15.05
N GLU A 161 8.94 4.31 15.15
CA GLU A 161 9.64 4.31 16.45
C GLU A 161 9.58 5.68 17.10
N LEU A 162 9.75 6.75 16.32
CA LEU A 162 9.69 8.12 16.80
C LEU A 162 8.28 8.50 17.29
N VAL A 163 7.20 8.06 16.61
CA VAL A 163 5.81 8.21 17.11
C VAL A 163 5.69 7.66 18.52
N LYS A 164 6.13 6.42 18.75
CA LYS A 164 6.04 5.79 20.07
C LYS A 164 6.81 6.56 21.13
N LYS A 165 8.05 6.97 20.81
CA LYS A 165 8.90 7.74 21.77
C LYS A 165 8.27 9.09 22.12
N LEU A 166 7.73 9.81 21.15
CA LEU A 166 7.09 11.10 21.38
C LEU A 166 5.78 10.95 22.15
N ASP A 167 4.96 9.97 21.80
CA ASP A 167 3.68 9.70 22.45
C ASP A 167 3.86 9.42 23.97
N ASP A 168 4.97 8.74 24.31
CA ASP A 168 5.33 8.45 25.70
C ASP A 168 5.92 9.67 26.47
N THR A 169 6.42 10.71 25.76
CA THR A 169 7.21 11.80 26.37
C THR A 169 6.56 13.17 26.28
N VAL A 170 5.66 13.41 25.32
CA VAL A 170 4.95 14.71 25.18
C VAL A 170 3.88 14.89 26.24
N SER A 171 3.69 16.11 26.69
CA SER A 171 2.57 16.48 27.56
C SER A 171 1.41 16.97 26.68
N TYR A 172 0.34 16.19 26.62
CA TYR A 172 -0.85 16.57 25.89
C TYR A 172 -1.58 17.73 26.58
N LYS A 173 -1.99 18.72 25.79
CA LYS A 173 -2.82 19.85 26.26
C LYS A 173 -4.28 19.40 26.42
N GLU A 174 -4.98 19.93 27.41
CA GLU A 174 -6.41 19.77 27.51
C GLU A 174 -7.10 20.56 26.37
N ALA A 175 -8.05 19.93 25.69
CA ALA A 175 -8.87 20.62 24.71
C ALA A 175 -9.79 21.63 25.46
N ALA A 176 -9.74 22.91 25.05
CA ALA A 176 -10.50 23.96 25.66
C ALA A 176 -11.99 23.89 25.34
#